data_154afcb0e3754d1fc3e19edc2467cd0c
#
_entry.id   154afcb0e3754d1fc3e19edc2467cd0c
#
_cell.length_a   1.000
_cell.length_b   1.000
_cell.length_c   1.000
_cell.angle_alpha   90.00
_cell.angle_beta   90.00
_cell.angle_gamma   90.00
#
_symmetry.space_group_name_H-M   'P 1'
#
loop_
_entity.id
_entity.type
_entity.pdbx_description
1 polymer ?
#
loop_
_entity_poly.entity_id
_entity_poly.type
_entity_poly.pdbx_seq_one_letter_code
_entity_poly.pdbx_strand_id
1 'polypeptide(L)'
;MEKETRPFISWQLADDFMTAVFEKMGVPTEDARLCADVLLESDRRGIESHGCNRFKPIYIDRIKSGILNPVTKIDILKETPTTAVLDANDGMGMVASKKAMDMCIEKAHKYGMGMVAVRNSSHYGIAGYWTGLAAKENMIGISGTNARPSVAPTFGVENMLGTNPLTFSMPTDEPFPFTLDCATSVIQNGKIEYYARINHDTPKGLVISREGEELTDSVEILKKIRSKQAALAPLGGFGETNGGYKGYGYS
;
A
#
# COMPACT_ATOMS: atom_id res chain seq x y z
N MET A 1 13.98 20.65 25.38
CA MET A 1 13.18 20.10 24.29
C MET A 1 11.72 20.23 24.72
N GLU A 2 11.00 21.20 24.21
CA GLU A 2 9.55 21.28 24.40
C GLU A 2 8.93 20.03 23.77
N LYS A 3 8.14 19.31 24.56
CA LYS A 3 7.29 18.24 24.02
C LYS A 3 6.28 18.89 23.08
N GLU A 4 6.49 18.78 21.77
CA GLU A 4 5.46 19.10 20.79
C GLU A 4 4.19 18.32 21.18
N THR A 5 3.20 19.03 21.71
CA THR A 5 1.89 18.45 22.01
C THR A 5 1.18 18.21 20.69
N ARG A 6 1.32 17.01 20.14
CA ARG A 6 0.57 16.61 18.95
C ARG A 6 -0.92 16.59 19.31
N PRO A 7 -1.78 17.24 18.51
CA PRO A 7 -3.22 17.16 18.76
C PRO A 7 -3.70 15.72 18.53
N PHE A 8 -4.52 15.23 19.44
CA PHE A 8 -5.21 13.96 19.31
C PHE A 8 -6.65 14.22 18.85
N ILE A 9 -7.13 13.42 17.90
CA ILE A 9 -8.52 13.39 17.48
C ILE A 9 -9.10 12.00 17.74
N SER A 10 -10.40 11.90 17.98
CA SER A 10 -11.03 10.60 18.13
C SER A 10 -11.08 9.87 16.78
N TRP A 11 -11.02 8.54 16.82
CA TRP A 11 -11.17 7.70 15.63
C TRP A 11 -12.49 7.97 14.91
N GLN A 12 -13.57 8.16 15.65
CA GLN A 12 -14.89 8.48 15.10
C GLN A 12 -14.86 9.79 14.32
N LEU A 13 -14.28 10.86 14.88
CA LEU A 13 -14.17 12.15 14.19
C LEU A 13 -13.34 12.04 12.89
N ALA A 14 -12.27 11.25 12.91
CA ALA A 14 -11.45 11.02 11.72
C ALA A 14 -12.22 10.23 10.65
N ASP A 15 -12.97 9.22 11.03
CA ASP A 15 -13.81 8.41 10.16
C ASP A 15 -14.93 9.26 9.52
N ASP A 16 -15.70 9.96 10.34
CA ASP A 16 -16.78 10.85 9.87
C ASP A 16 -16.26 11.92 8.90
N PHE A 17 -15.10 12.52 9.23
CA PHE A 17 -14.48 13.54 8.38
C PHE A 17 -14.04 12.95 7.02
N MET A 18 -13.32 11.83 7.03
CA MET A 18 -12.79 11.25 5.80
C MET A 18 -13.92 10.71 4.92
N THR A 19 -14.92 10.07 5.52
CA THR A 19 -16.12 9.59 4.83
C THR A 19 -16.84 10.76 4.15
N ALA A 20 -17.13 11.84 4.90
CA ALA A 20 -17.82 13.02 4.36
C ALA A 20 -17.03 13.70 3.22
N VAL A 21 -15.70 13.74 3.31
CA VAL A 21 -14.88 14.29 2.23
C VAL A 21 -14.89 13.38 1.00
N PHE A 22 -14.80 12.05 1.15
CA PHE A 22 -14.93 11.12 0.03
C PHE A 22 -16.31 11.26 -0.66
N GLU A 23 -17.39 11.32 0.11
CA GLU A 23 -18.74 11.54 -0.44
C GLU A 23 -18.83 12.86 -1.23
N LYS A 24 -18.27 13.95 -0.67
CA LYS A 24 -18.21 15.24 -1.36
C LYS A 24 -17.39 15.21 -2.64
N MET A 25 -16.45 14.27 -2.75
CA MET A 25 -15.68 14.01 -3.97
C MET A 25 -16.42 13.11 -4.97
N GLY A 26 -17.63 12.66 -4.66
CA GLY A 26 -18.46 11.82 -5.53
C GLY A 26 -18.29 10.32 -5.30
N VAL A 27 -17.60 9.90 -4.25
CA VAL A 27 -17.51 8.48 -3.88
C VAL A 27 -18.82 8.04 -3.23
N PRO A 28 -19.46 6.93 -3.64
CA PRO A 28 -20.67 6.42 -3.00
C PRO A 28 -20.45 6.16 -1.50
N THR A 29 -21.47 6.37 -0.67
CA THR A 29 -21.39 6.33 0.81
C THR A 29 -20.74 5.05 1.36
N GLU A 30 -21.13 3.89 0.86
CA GLU A 30 -20.56 2.60 1.30
C GLU A 30 -19.06 2.48 0.95
N ASP A 31 -18.69 2.89 -0.26
CA ASP A 31 -17.31 2.91 -0.74
C ASP A 31 -16.48 3.94 0.05
N ALA A 32 -17.07 5.09 0.38
CA ALA A 32 -16.43 6.14 1.16
C ALA A 32 -16.07 5.65 2.57
N ARG A 33 -17.00 4.95 3.24
CA ARG A 33 -16.78 4.33 4.55
C ARG A 33 -15.70 3.26 4.50
N LEU A 34 -15.75 2.37 3.51
CA LEU A 34 -14.71 1.37 3.31
C LEU A 34 -13.32 2.02 3.14
N CYS A 35 -13.24 3.05 2.30
CA CYS A 35 -11.96 3.73 2.05
C CYS A 35 -11.44 4.45 3.31
N ALA A 36 -12.31 5.07 4.10
CA ALA A 36 -11.94 5.68 5.36
C ALA A 36 -11.44 4.63 6.37
N ASP A 37 -12.16 3.52 6.54
CA ASP A 37 -11.80 2.45 7.44
C ASP A 37 -10.43 1.82 7.10
N VAL A 38 -10.16 1.55 5.82
CA VAL A 38 -8.86 1.01 5.39
C VAL A 38 -7.70 1.94 5.76
N LEU A 39 -7.86 3.25 5.60
CA LEU A 39 -6.84 4.23 5.96
C LEU A 39 -6.66 4.33 7.48
N LEU A 40 -7.75 4.36 8.22
CA LEU A 40 -7.70 4.40 9.69
C LEU A 40 -7.15 3.12 10.28
N GLU A 41 -7.45 1.96 9.69
CA GLU A 41 -6.89 0.68 10.11
C GLU A 41 -5.37 0.63 9.92
N SER A 42 -4.86 1.26 8.86
CA SER A 42 -3.42 1.44 8.68
C SER A 42 -2.79 2.20 9.85
N ASP A 43 -3.40 3.32 10.25
CA ASP A 43 -2.91 4.12 11.38
C ASP A 43 -3.08 3.38 12.72
N ARG A 44 -4.18 2.63 12.94
CA ARG A 44 -4.38 1.79 14.13
C ARG A 44 -3.31 0.72 14.29
N ARG A 45 -2.78 0.21 13.17
CA ARG A 45 -1.66 -0.76 13.15
C ARG A 45 -0.28 -0.11 13.24
N GLY A 46 -0.19 1.22 13.36
CA GLY A 46 1.07 1.96 13.39
C GLY A 46 1.76 2.06 12.02
N ILE A 47 1.01 1.89 10.93
CA ILE A 47 1.53 1.96 9.55
C ILE A 47 1.19 3.33 8.95
N GLU A 48 1.70 4.41 9.55
CA GLU A 48 1.37 5.79 9.18
C GLU A 48 1.73 6.13 7.72
N SER A 49 2.60 5.35 7.09
CA SER A 49 2.96 5.51 5.69
C SER A 49 1.79 5.28 4.73
N HIS A 50 0.76 4.54 5.15
CA HIS A 50 -0.40 4.14 4.34
C HIS A 50 -1.76 4.54 4.94
N GLY A 51 -1.77 5.27 6.05
CA GLY A 51 -2.96 5.76 6.74
C GLY A 51 -3.45 7.13 6.23
N CYS A 52 -3.92 7.98 7.14
CA CYS A 52 -4.42 9.33 6.87
C CYS A 52 -3.44 10.18 6.05
N ASN A 53 -2.15 9.87 6.15
CA ASN A 53 -1.08 10.43 5.34
C ASN A 53 -1.34 10.31 3.82
N ARG A 54 -2.02 9.26 3.38
CA ARG A 54 -2.34 9.01 1.96
C ARG A 54 -3.64 9.67 1.51
N PHE A 55 -4.51 10.04 2.44
CA PHE A 55 -5.86 10.52 2.16
C PHE A 55 -5.89 11.62 1.10
N LYS A 56 -5.22 12.75 1.37
CA LYS A 56 -5.19 13.88 0.43
C LYS A 56 -4.39 13.58 -0.83
N PRO A 57 -3.07 13.23 -0.77
CA PRO A 57 -2.23 13.20 -1.97
C PRO A 57 -2.54 12.03 -2.91
N ILE A 58 -3.04 10.91 -2.39
CA ILE A 58 -3.28 9.72 -3.20
C ILE A 58 -4.74 9.61 -3.66
N TYR A 59 -5.70 10.06 -2.86
CA TYR A 59 -7.11 9.92 -3.20
C TYR A 59 -7.72 11.24 -3.64
N ILE A 60 -7.75 12.24 -2.77
CA ILE A 60 -8.45 13.49 -3.06
C ILE A 60 -7.82 14.25 -4.24
N ASP A 61 -6.50 14.40 -4.25
CA ASP A 61 -5.83 15.13 -5.33
C ASP A 61 -5.93 14.39 -6.67
N ARG A 62 -5.93 13.05 -6.67
CA ARG A 62 -6.10 12.25 -7.90
C ARG A 62 -7.53 12.26 -8.41
N ILE A 63 -8.54 12.24 -7.56
CA ILE A 63 -9.94 12.44 -7.98
C ILE A 63 -10.08 13.83 -8.62
N LYS A 64 -9.57 14.88 -7.96
CA LYS A 64 -9.63 16.25 -8.49
C LYS A 64 -8.93 16.42 -9.83
N SER A 65 -7.86 15.68 -10.08
CA SER A 65 -7.11 15.71 -11.34
C SER A 65 -7.67 14.77 -12.42
N GLY A 66 -8.73 14.03 -12.14
CA GLY A 66 -9.34 13.08 -13.08
C GLY A 66 -8.53 11.80 -13.34
N ILE A 67 -7.51 11.52 -12.50
CA ILE A 67 -6.70 10.28 -12.60
C ILE A 67 -7.42 9.11 -11.92
N LEU A 68 -8.25 9.39 -10.91
CA LEU A 68 -8.95 8.40 -10.11
C LEU A 68 -10.47 8.64 -10.21
N ASN A 69 -11.20 7.63 -10.66
CA ASN A 69 -12.66 7.68 -10.73
C ASN A 69 -13.27 7.48 -9.33
N PRO A 70 -14.07 8.43 -8.82
CA PRO A 70 -14.68 8.30 -7.50
C PRO A 70 -15.74 7.19 -7.46
N VAL A 71 -16.48 6.96 -8.56
CA VAL A 71 -17.44 5.86 -8.69
C VAL A 71 -16.72 4.69 -9.35
N THR A 72 -16.49 3.64 -8.58
CA THR A 72 -15.75 2.47 -9.06
C THR A 72 -16.67 1.55 -9.87
N LYS A 73 -16.41 1.45 -11.17
CA LYS A 73 -17.02 0.44 -12.03
C LYS A 73 -16.07 -0.75 -12.12
N ILE A 74 -16.59 -1.96 -11.87
CA ILE A 74 -15.83 -3.19 -11.97
C ILE A 74 -16.41 -4.08 -13.06
N ASP A 75 -15.62 -4.36 -14.08
CA ASP A 75 -15.96 -5.30 -15.14
C ASP A 75 -15.26 -6.65 -14.91
N ILE A 76 -15.99 -7.75 -15.00
CA ILE A 76 -15.41 -9.10 -14.96
C ILE A 76 -15.01 -9.46 -16.39
N LEU A 77 -13.70 -9.47 -16.65
CA LEU A 77 -13.18 -9.76 -18.00
C LEU A 77 -13.12 -11.25 -18.30
N LYS A 78 -12.82 -12.04 -17.28
CA LYS A 78 -12.75 -13.51 -17.37
C LYS A 78 -13.05 -14.10 -16.01
N GLU A 79 -13.77 -15.21 -15.99
CA GLU A 79 -14.06 -15.95 -14.78
C GLU A 79 -14.04 -17.46 -15.03
N THR A 80 -13.52 -18.19 -14.05
CA THR A 80 -13.51 -19.65 -13.97
C THR A 80 -14.00 -20.07 -12.59
N PRO A 81 -14.18 -21.36 -12.29
CA PRO A 81 -14.55 -21.78 -10.94
C PRO A 81 -13.62 -21.24 -9.85
N THR A 82 -12.30 -21.18 -10.07
CA THR A 82 -11.32 -20.81 -9.05
C THR A 82 -10.62 -19.48 -9.30
N THR A 83 -10.77 -18.88 -10.49
CA THR A 83 -10.07 -17.63 -10.83
C THR A 83 -10.99 -16.58 -11.42
N ALA A 84 -10.59 -15.30 -11.36
CA ALA A 84 -11.19 -14.22 -12.13
C ALA A 84 -10.16 -13.14 -12.49
N VAL A 85 -10.48 -12.37 -13.53
CA VAL A 85 -9.77 -11.16 -13.92
C VAL A 85 -10.77 -10.01 -13.95
N LEU A 86 -10.50 -8.97 -13.18
CA LEU A 86 -11.32 -7.77 -13.08
C LEU A 86 -10.63 -6.58 -13.73
N ASP A 87 -11.43 -5.66 -14.25
CA ASP A 87 -11.01 -4.31 -14.64
C ASP A 87 -11.68 -3.31 -13.69
N ALA A 88 -10.91 -2.51 -12.99
CA ALA A 88 -11.42 -1.51 -12.06
C ALA A 88 -11.66 -0.14 -12.70
N ASN A 89 -11.39 0.02 -14.00
CA ASN A 89 -11.65 1.24 -14.78
C ASN A 89 -11.14 2.53 -14.09
N ASP A 90 -9.91 2.49 -13.59
CA ASP A 90 -9.26 3.56 -12.83
C ASP A 90 -10.03 4.01 -11.57
N GLY A 91 -10.86 3.13 -11.01
CA GLY A 91 -11.64 3.35 -9.80
C GLY A 91 -10.82 3.23 -8.50
N MET A 92 -11.53 3.36 -7.38
CA MET A 92 -10.96 3.26 -6.03
C MET A 92 -10.39 1.86 -5.79
N GLY A 93 -9.06 1.77 -5.61
CA GLY A 93 -8.37 0.48 -5.43
C GLY A 93 -8.87 -0.32 -4.22
N MET A 94 -9.31 0.36 -3.16
CA MET A 94 -9.89 -0.28 -1.99
C MET A 94 -11.22 -0.98 -2.31
N VAL A 95 -12.08 -0.34 -3.11
CA VAL A 95 -13.37 -0.92 -3.55
C VAL A 95 -13.13 -2.13 -4.44
N ALA A 96 -12.20 -2.01 -5.39
CA ALA A 96 -11.83 -3.11 -6.28
C ALA A 96 -11.23 -4.30 -5.50
N SER A 97 -10.39 -4.02 -4.49
CA SER A 97 -9.78 -5.06 -3.65
C SER A 97 -10.78 -5.76 -2.75
N LYS A 98 -11.77 -5.02 -2.19
CA LYS A 98 -12.88 -5.64 -1.44
C LYS A 98 -13.62 -6.64 -2.31
N LYS A 99 -14.05 -6.20 -3.50
CA LYS A 99 -14.75 -7.08 -4.46
C LYS A 99 -13.90 -8.29 -4.85
N ALA A 100 -12.62 -8.09 -5.13
CA ALA A 100 -11.71 -9.16 -5.51
C ALA A 100 -11.51 -10.19 -4.38
N MET A 101 -11.32 -9.72 -3.14
CA MET A 101 -11.13 -10.62 -1.99
C MET A 101 -12.42 -11.38 -1.65
N ASP A 102 -13.59 -10.74 -1.71
CA ASP A 102 -14.87 -11.42 -1.52
C ASP A 102 -15.06 -12.55 -2.54
N MET A 103 -14.76 -12.29 -3.81
CA MET A 103 -14.80 -13.34 -4.84
C MET A 103 -13.79 -14.46 -4.58
N CYS A 104 -12.57 -14.14 -4.07
CA CYS A 104 -11.60 -15.16 -3.68
C CYS A 104 -12.15 -16.05 -2.57
N ILE A 105 -12.74 -15.47 -1.53
CA ILE A 105 -13.33 -16.18 -0.38
C ILE A 105 -14.49 -17.07 -0.83
N GLU A 106 -15.43 -16.53 -1.63
CA GLU A 106 -16.55 -17.31 -2.17
C GLU A 106 -16.06 -18.52 -2.99
N LYS A 107 -15.08 -18.32 -3.87
CA LYS A 107 -14.49 -19.39 -4.67
C LYS A 107 -13.76 -20.42 -3.79
N ALA A 108 -13.03 -19.96 -2.77
CA ALA A 108 -12.30 -20.83 -1.85
C ALA A 108 -13.25 -21.68 -1.01
N HIS A 109 -14.36 -21.16 -0.53
CA HIS A 109 -15.41 -21.93 0.15
C HIS A 109 -15.95 -23.06 -0.73
N LYS A 110 -16.13 -22.79 -2.02
CA LYS A 110 -16.76 -23.74 -2.96
C LYS A 110 -15.78 -24.76 -3.55
N TYR A 111 -14.54 -24.33 -3.81
CA TYR A 111 -13.58 -25.10 -4.62
C TYR A 111 -12.23 -25.34 -3.91
N GLY A 112 -12.07 -24.89 -2.66
CA GLY A 112 -10.83 -25.01 -1.90
C GLY A 112 -9.79 -23.93 -2.17
N MET A 113 -9.96 -23.10 -3.22
CA MET A 113 -9.11 -21.95 -3.52
C MET A 113 -9.82 -20.89 -4.36
N GLY A 114 -9.36 -19.67 -4.28
CA GLY A 114 -9.77 -18.57 -5.14
C GLY A 114 -8.60 -17.65 -5.46
N MET A 115 -8.51 -17.16 -6.70
CA MET A 115 -7.52 -16.17 -7.14
C MET A 115 -8.18 -15.14 -8.03
N VAL A 116 -8.02 -13.86 -7.72
CA VAL A 116 -8.54 -12.77 -8.54
C VAL A 116 -7.43 -11.77 -8.84
N ALA A 117 -7.20 -11.51 -10.13
CA ALA A 117 -6.32 -10.46 -10.59
C ALA A 117 -7.14 -9.21 -10.96
N VAL A 118 -6.66 -8.03 -10.57
CA VAL A 118 -7.31 -6.75 -10.86
C VAL A 118 -6.35 -5.87 -11.66
N ARG A 119 -6.81 -5.36 -12.79
CA ARG A 119 -6.09 -4.38 -13.59
C ARG A 119 -6.77 -3.01 -13.57
N ASN A 120 -6.08 -1.97 -14.05
CA ASN A 120 -6.57 -0.59 -14.08
C ASN A 120 -7.14 -0.16 -12.72
N SER A 121 -6.42 -0.55 -11.65
CA SER A 121 -6.75 -0.22 -10.28
C SER A 121 -5.85 0.91 -9.77
N SER A 122 -6.18 1.46 -8.63
CA SER A 122 -5.39 2.47 -7.95
C SER A 122 -4.85 1.95 -6.61
N HIS A 123 -4.24 2.83 -5.82
CA HIS A 123 -3.76 2.50 -4.48
C HIS A 123 -4.88 1.91 -3.62
N TYR A 124 -4.58 0.82 -2.88
CA TYR A 124 -5.59 0.03 -2.16
C TYR A 124 -5.36 -0.05 -0.64
N GLY A 125 -4.53 0.86 -0.10
CA GLY A 125 -4.19 0.88 1.33
C GLY A 125 -3.10 -0.14 1.67
N ILE A 126 -3.16 -0.70 2.88
CA ILE A 126 -2.27 -1.78 3.33
C ILE A 126 -2.77 -3.13 2.81
N ALA A 127 -1.85 -3.96 2.31
CA ALA A 127 -2.22 -5.26 1.75
C ALA A 127 -2.73 -6.24 2.83
N GLY A 128 -2.23 -6.11 4.06
CA GLY A 128 -2.67 -6.90 5.21
C GLY A 128 -4.12 -6.67 5.64
N TYR A 129 -4.78 -5.60 5.19
CA TYR A 129 -6.21 -5.42 5.38
C TYR A 129 -6.98 -6.51 4.61
N TRP A 130 -6.62 -6.73 3.36
CA TRP A 130 -7.31 -7.66 2.46
C TRP A 130 -7.06 -9.11 2.83
N THR A 131 -5.81 -9.48 3.10
CA THR A 131 -5.47 -10.85 3.53
C THR A 131 -6.09 -11.20 4.88
N GLY A 132 -6.27 -10.20 5.76
CA GLY A 132 -6.96 -10.34 7.03
C GLY A 132 -8.45 -10.71 6.87
N LEU A 133 -9.11 -10.32 5.77
CA LEU A 133 -10.50 -10.74 5.50
C LEU A 133 -10.57 -12.26 5.28
N ALA A 134 -9.63 -12.84 4.51
CA ALA A 134 -9.57 -14.28 4.32
C ALA A 134 -9.24 -15.03 5.63
N ALA A 135 -8.34 -14.48 6.46
CA ALA A 135 -8.00 -15.07 7.75
C ALA A 135 -9.21 -15.11 8.72
N LYS A 136 -10.09 -14.11 8.68
CA LYS A 136 -11.36 -14.11 9.45
C LYS A 136 -12.32 -15.23 9.02
N GLU A 137 -12.22 -15.69 7.77
CA GLU A 137 -12.96 -16.82 7.22
C GLU A 137 -12.20 -18.16 7.37
N ASN A 138 -11.20 -18.18 8.25
CA ASN A 138 -10.35 -19.35 8.51
C ASN A 138 -9.59 -19.85 7.28
N MET A 139 -9.15 -18.92 6.42
CA MET A 139 -8.42 -19.19 5.18
C MET A 139 -7.05 -18.54 5.20
N ILE A 140 -6.12 -19.06 4.42
CA ILE A 140 -4.86 -18.37 4.11
C ILE A 140 -5.15 -17.29 3.07
N GLY A 141 -4.88 -16.02 3.41
CA GLY A 141 -4.97 -14.89 2.50
C GLY A 141 -3.61 -14.53 1.93
N ILE A 142 -3.54 -14.31 0.62
CA ILE A 142 -2.35 -13.81 -0.07
C ILE A 142 -2.75 -12.59 -0.91
N SER A 143 -1.98 -11.52 -0.82
CA SER A 143 -2.18 -10.31 -1.63
C SER A 143 -0.84 -9.74 -2.06
N GLY A 144 -0.78 -9.22 -3.27
CA GLY A 144 0.38 -8.52 -3.80
C GLY A 144 -0.03 -7.53 -4.87
N THR A 145 0.82 -6.57 -5.15
CA THR A 145 0.62 -5.60 -6.23
C THR A 145 1.95 -5.06 -6.74
N ASN A 146 1.96 -4.59 -7.97
CA ASN A 146 3.05 -3.81 -8.50
C ASN A 146 2.93 -2.34 -8.06
N ALA A 147 4.05 -1.63 -8.07
CA ALA A 147 4.13 -0.19 -7.84
C ALA A 147 5.03 0.49 -8.89
N ARG A 148 5.01 1.83 -8.91
CA ARG A 148 5.89 2.58 -9.81
C ARG A 148 7.37 2.28 -9.50
N PRO A 149 8.23 2.19 -10.54
CA PRO A 149 9.65 1.97 -10.34
C PRO A 149 10.26 3.01 -9.39
N SER A 150 10.83 2.55 -8.29
CA SER A 150 11.47 3.35 -7.25
C SER A 150 12.58 2.61 -6.51
N VAL A 151 12.78 1.33 -6.81
CA VAL A 151 13.77 0.45 -6.15
C VAL A 151 14.89 0.14 -7.13
N ALA A 152 16.13 0.31 -6.69
CA ALA A 152 17.28 -0.11 -7.46
C ALA A 152 17.57 -1.61 -7.27
N PRO A 153 18.09 -2.31 -8.29
CA PRO A 153 18.60 -3.66 -8.10
C PRO A 153 19.83 -3.65 -7.19
N THR A 154 20.20 -4.82 -6.66
CA THR A 154 21.45 -4.99 -5.92
C THR A 154 22.62 -4.55 -6.78
N PHE A 155 23.49 -3.70 -6.23
CA PHE A 155 24.62 -3.04 -6.92
C PHE A 155 24.24 -2.05 -8.03
N GLY A 156 22.95 -1.80 -8.25
CA GLY A 156 22.46 -0.81 -9.21
C GLY A 156 22.05 0.50 -8.53
N VAL A 157 21.83 1.53 -9.35
CA VAL A 157 21.40 2.87 -8.90
C VAL A 157 20.13 3.34 -9.62
N GLU A 158 19.61 2.55 -10.56
CA GLU A 158 18.43 2.89 -11.34
C GLU A 158 17.14 2.38 -10.72
N ASN A 159 16.07 3.17 -10.84
CA ASN A 159 14.73 2.77 -10.47
C ASN A 159 14.20 1.75 -11.48
N MET A 160 14.22 0.47 -11.15
CA MET A 160 13.79 -0.61 -12.04
C MET A 160 12.51 -1.30 -11.59
N LEU A 161 12.36 -1.57 -10.28
CA LEU A 161 11.17 -2.20 -9.74
C LEU A 161 10.44 -1.26 -8.78
N GLY A 162 9.18 -1.53 -8.53
CA GLY A 162 8.39 -0.88 -7.51
C GLY A 162 8.68 -1.41 -6.10
N THR A 163 7.96 -0.90 -5.12
CA THR A 163 8.00 -1.44 -3.74
C THR A 163 7.25 -2.76 -3.60
N ASN A 164 6.53 -3.18 -4.59
CA ASN A 164 5.84 -4.44 -4.87
C ASN A 164 5.58 -5.29 -3.60
N PRO A 165 4.62 -4.91 -2.74
CA PRO A 165 4.35 -5.64 -1.51
C PRO A 165 3.83 -7.05 -1.80
N LEU A 166 4.24 -7.98 -0.95
CA LEU A 166 3.70 -9.33 -0.89
C LEU A 166 3.30 -9.64 0.55
N THR A 167 2.06 -10.05 0.74
CA THR A 167 1.43 -10.16 2.04
C THR A 167 0.79 -11.53 2.20
N PHE A 168 0.96 -12.11 3.38
CA PHE A 168 0.37 -13.37 3.80
C PHE A 168 -0.33 -13.19 5.14
N SER A 169 -1.56 -13.67 5.27
CA SER A 169 -2.23 -13.81 6.56
C SER A 169 -2.73 -15.24 6.72
N MET A 170 -2.57 -15.78 7.92
CA MET A 170 -2.99 -17.14 8.26
C MET A 170 -3.75 -17.11 9.58
N PRO A 171 -4.85 -17.87 9.72
CA PRO A 171 -5.50 -18.05 11.00
C PRO A 171 -4.56 -18.71 11.99
N THR A 172 -4.73 -18.40 13.27
CA THR A 172 -3.99 -18.96 14.39
C THR A 172 -4.97 -19.39 15.47
N ASP A 173 -4.50 -20.01 16.53
CA ASP A 173 -5.26 -20.28 17.77
C ASP A 173 -5.34 -19.07 18.73
N GLU A 174 -4.69 -17.95 18.35
CA GLU A 174 -4.77 -16.67 19.04
C GLU A 174 -5.95 -15.82 18.54
N PRO A 175 -6.38 -14.77 19.27
CA PRO A 175 -7.46 -13.88 18.83
C PRO A 175 -7.10 -13.00 17.63
N PHE A 176 -5.92 -13.16 17.06
CA PHE A 176 -5.43 -12.44 15.89
C PHE A 176 -4.69 -13.36 14.91
N PRO A 177 -4.74 -13.12 13.61
CA PRO A 177 -4.02 -13.91 12.62
C PRO A 177 -2.51 -13.63 12.65
N PHE A 178 -1.69 -14.59 12.24
CA PHE A 178 -0.35 -14.28 11.77
C PHE A 178 -0.45 -13.48 10.49
N THR A 179 0.25 -12.34 10.40
CA THR A 179 0.28 -11.52 9.19
C THR A 179 1.70 -11.05 8.91
N LEU A 180 2.21 -11.40 7.74
CA LEU A 180 3.40 -10.80 7.15
C LEU A 180 2.93 -9.83 6.05
N ASP A 181 3.06 -8.53 6.28
CA ASP A 181 2.72 -7.47 5.32
C ASP A 181 3.94 -6.59 5.10
N CYS A 182 4.63 -6.79 3.98
CA CYS A 182 5.85 -6.05 3.72
C CYS A 182 6.04 -5.71 2.23
N ALA A 183 6.63 -4.53 2.00
CA ALA A 183 7.20 -4.19 0.71
C ALA A 183 8.43 -5.07 0.42
N THR A 184 8.79 -5.22 -0.86
CA THR A 184 10.06 -5.80 -1.28
C THR A 184 11.20 -4.77 -1.33
N SER A 185 10.92 -3.53 -0.95
CA SER A 185 11.89 -2.47 -0.63
C SER A 185 12.12 -2.37 0.88
N VAL A 186 13.30 -1.89 1.27
CA VAL A 186 13.66 -1.71 2.68
C VAL A 186 12.92 -0.57 3.36
N ILE A 187 12.49 0.41 2.58
CA ILE A 187 11.70 1.57 3.01
C ILE A 187 10.73 1.98 1.89
N GLN A 188 9.72 2.76 2.23
CA GLN A 188 8.71 3.26 1.28
C GLN A 188 8.71 4.80 1.26
N ASN A 189 8.32 5.38 0.14
CA ASN A 189 8.21 6.84 0.00
C ASN A 189 7.35 7.48 1.09
N GLY A 190 6.26 6.82 1.51
CA GLY A 190 5.41 7.30 2.59
C GLY A 190 6.10 7.46 3.94
N LYS A 191 7.07 6.62 4.25
CA LYS A 191 7.88 6.75 5.48
C LYS A 191 8.86 7.90 5.36
N ILE A 192 9.48 8.10 4.20
CA ILE A 192 10.37 9.25 3.94
C ILE A 192 9.58 10.55 3.98
N GLU A 193 8.35 10.58 3.43
CA GLU A 193 7.46 11.75 3.55
C GLU A 193 7.09 12.06 5.00
N TYR A 194 6.88 11.03 5.81
CA TYR A 194 6.66 11.19 7.25
C TYR A 194 7.91 11.79 7.92
N TYR A 195 9.10 11.25 7.66
CA TYR A 195 10.35 11.79 8.18
C TYR A 195 10.55 13.26 7.79
N ALA A 196 10.33 13.61 6.52
CA ALA A 196 10.44 14.99 6.05
C ALA A 196 9.51 15.95 6.79
N ARG A 197 8.27 15.51 7.14
CA ARG A 197 7.31 16.35 7.88
C ARG A 197 7.69 16.59 9.33
N ILE A 198 8.38 15.65 9.95
CA ILE A 198 8.84 15.78 11.34
C ILE A 198 10.30 16.25 11.43
N ASN A 199 10.87 16.75 10.33
CA ASN A 199 12.27 17.19 10.23
C ASN A 199 13.26 16.11 10.73
N HIS A 200 13.04 14.87 10.34
CA HIS A 200 13.87 13.72 10.68
C HIS A 200 14.59 13.19 9.44
N ASP A 201 15.85 12.86 9.59
CA ASP A 201 16.64 12.26 8.52
C ASP A 201 16.22 10.81 8.27
N THR A 202 16.28 10.40 7.01
CA THR A 202 16.19 9.00 6.61
C THR A 202 17.47 8.27 7.03
N PRO A 203 17.38 7.12 7.71
CA PRO A 203 18.57 6.35 8.08
C PRO A 203 19.44 5.99 6.87
N LYS A 204 20.74 5.86 7.08
CA LYS A 204 21.71 5.41 6.07
C LYS A 204 21.38 4.00 5.56
N GLY A 205 21.79 3.69 4.32
CA GLY A 205 21.62 2.37 3.71
C GLY A 205 20.22 2.11 3.11
N LEU A 206 19.32 3.10 3.15
CA LEU A 206 17.95 2.92 2.67
C LEU A 206 17.71 3.54 1.29
N VAL A 207 18.49 4.56 0.92
CA VAL A 207 18.34 5.30 -0.34
C VAL A 207 19.70 5.59 -0.94
N ILE A 208 19.83 5.39 -2.25
CA ILE A 208 21.05 5.64 -3.01
C ILE A 208 20.80 6.66 -4.12
N SER A 209 21.78 7.53 -4.37
CA SER A 209 21.74 8.46 -5.50
C SER A 209 22.14 7.78 -6.81
N ARG A 210 21.99 8.47 -7.94
CA ARG A 210 22.49 8.00 -9.24
C ARG A 210 24.01 7.85 -9.29
N GLU A 211 24.72 8.60 -8.47
CA GLU A 211 26.19 8.56 -8.32
C GLU A 211 26.67 7.43 -7.38
N GLY A 212 25.73 6.71 -6.74
CA GLY A 212 26.06 5.63 -5.80
C GLY A 212 26.25 6.11 -4.35
N GLU A 213 25.88 7.34 -4.03
CA GLU A 213 25.99 7.91 -2.69
C GLU A 213 24.77 7.60 -1.83
N GLU A 214 24.96 7.25 -0.57
CA GLU A 214 23.89 7.10 0.39
C GLU A 214 23.29 8.46 0.77
N LEU A 215 21.96 8.58 0.69
CA LEU A 215 21.24 9.80 1.00
C LEU A 215 20.51 9.67 2.34
N THR A 216 20.53 10.75 3.13
CA THR A 216 19.86 10.83 4.45
C THR A 216 18.91 12.00 4.59
N ASP A 217 19.11 13.13 3.92
CA ASP A 217 18.16 14.24 3.95
C ASP A 217 16.82 13.84 3.33
N SER A 218 15.79 13.71 4.16
CA SER A 218 14.47 13.24 3.73
C SER A 218 13.79 14.15 2.71
N VAL A 219 14.02 15.47 2.79
CA VAL A 219 13.44 16.44 1.85
C VAL A 219 14.14 16.35 0.49
N GLU A 220 15.46 16.24 0.50
CA GLU A 220 16.27 16.07 -0.72
C GLU A 220 15.96 14.74 -1.39
N ILE A 221 15.88 13.65 -0.62
CA ILE A 221 15.52 12.31 -1.11
C ILE A 221 14.20 12.36 -1.90
N LEU A 222 13.15 12.98 -1.34
CA LEU A 222 11.85 13.08 -2.02
C LEU A 222 11.92 13.84 -3.35
N LYS A 223 12.76 14.88 -3.43
CA LYS A 223 13.00 15.62 -4.68
C LYS A 223 13.72 14.73 -5.70
N LYS A 224 14.79 14.06 -5.27
CA LYS A 224 15.59 13.16 -6.12
C LYS A 224 14.81 11.93 -6.60
N ILE A 225 13.96 11.32 -5.77
CA ILE A 225 13.09 10.21 -6.19
C ILE A 225 12.09 10.67 -7.27
N ARG A 226 11.48 11.84 -7.11
CA ARG A 226 10.55 12.40 -8.11
C ARG A 226 11.23 12.66 -9.46
N SER A 227 12.46 13.11 -9.45
CA SER A 227 13.28 13.36 -10.65
C SER A 227 14.04 12.11 -11.14
N LYS A 228 13.83 10.95 -10.52
CA LYS A 228 14.53 9.69 -10.82
C LYS A 228 16.06 9.76 -10.62
N GLN A 229 16.52 10.62 -9.72
CA GLN A 229 17.93 10.78 -9.36
C GLN A 229 18.30 10.04 -8.06
N ALA A 230 17.36 9.33 -7.46
CA ALA A 230 17.58 8.46 -6.31
C ALA A 230 16.67 7.24 -6.39
N ALA A 231 17.09 6.16 -5.75
CA ALA A 231 16.36 4.90 -5.66
C ALA A 231 16.39 4.35 -4.23
N LEU A 232 15.33 3.64 -3.87
CA LEU A 232 15.24 2.90 -2.61
C LEU A 232 16.09 1.62 -2.69
N ALA A 233 16.59 1.16 -1.55
CA ALA A 233 17.20 -0.15 -1.45
C ALA A 233 16.14 -1.27 -1.52
N PRO A 234 16.48 -2.44 -2.06
CA PRO A 234 15.66 -3.63 -1.93
C PRO A 234 15.62 -4.10 -0.47
N LEU A 235 14.60 -4.87 -0.11
CA LEU A 235 14.48 -5.49 1.21
C LEU A 235 15.75 -6.33 1.50
N GLY A 236 16.41 -6.04 2.61
CA GLY A 236 17.73 -6.58 2.93
C GLY A 236 18.87 -5.61 2.65
N GLY A 237 18.62 -4.46 2.04
CA GLY A 237 19.56 -3.35 1.90
C GLY A 237 20.57 -3.48 0.75
N PHE A 238 21.42 -2.47 0.62
CA PHE A 238 22.57 -2.46 -0.26
C PHE A 238 23.75 -3.23 0.34
N GLY A 239 24.67 -3.65 -0.51
CA GLY A 239 25.95 -4.25 -0.11
C GLY A 239 26.02 -5.77 -0.32
N GLU A 240 27.24 -6.23 -0.49
CA GLU A 240 27.56 -7.60 -0.89
C GLU A 240 27.16 -8.66 0.15
N THR A 241 27.25 -8.31 1.43
CA THR A 241 26.92 -9.21 2.54
C THR A 241 25.45 -9.16 2.96
N ASN A 242 24.66 -8.25 2.39
CA ASN A 242 23.28 -8.04 2.71
C ASN A 242 22.35 -8.92 1.85
N GLY A 243 21.11 -9.13 2.34
CA GLY A 243 20.11 -9.95 1.64
C GLY A 243 19.34 -9.25 0.53
N GLY A 244 19.76 -8.04 0.09
CA GLY A 244 19.00 -7.20 -0.86
C GLY A 244 18.72 -7.86 -2.21
N TYR A 245 19.62 -8.72 -2.68
CA TYR A 245 19.38 -9.52 -3.89
C TYR A 245 18.16 -10.46 -3.78
N LYS A 246 17.82 -10.92 -2.56
CA LYS A 246 16.61 -11.72 -2.31
C LYS A 246 15.38 -10.85 -2.39
N GLY A 247 15.38 -9.68 -1.73
CA GLY A 247 14.29 -8.72 -1.80
C GLY A 247 13.99 -8.28 -3.23
N TYR A 248 15.04 -7.94 -4.00
CA TYR A 248 14.92 -7.60 -5.40
C TYR A 248 14.40 -8.77 -6.25
N GLY A 249 14.83 -10.00 -5.98
CA GLY A 249 14.41 -11.19 -6.71
C GLY A 249 12.94 -11.58 -6.49
N TYR A 250 12.32 -11.10 -5.40
CA TYR A 250 10.89 -11.28 -5.13
C TYR A 250 10.02 -10.14 -5.67
N SER A 251 10.59 -9.02 -6.06
CA SER A 251 9.89 -7.87 -6.64
C SER A 251 9.47 -8.13 -8.07
#